data_af2c5d00b6e16bedcadb31ceaeb415e5
#
_entry.id   af2c5d00b6e16bedcadb31ceaeb415e5
#
_cell.length_a   1.000
_cell.length_b   1.000
_cell.length_c   1.000
_cell.angle_alpha   90.00
_cell.angle_beta   90.00
_cell.angle_gamma   90.00
#
_symmetry.space_group_name_H-M   'P 1'
#
loop_
_entity.id
_entity.type
_entity.pdbx_description
1 polymer ?
#
loop_
_entity_poly.entity_id
_entity_poly.type
_entity_poly.pdbx_seq_one_letter_code
_entity_poly.pdbx_strand_id
1 'polypeptide(L)'
;MGQKAKKILIVDDEENARLGLSKLLSQEGYEVESVANGLEALEFLDRKQVNLVISDINMPQMNGLAFLRELNRHHPEMQVIMITAYGGVESYLSAMNLGAFEYIHKPIKLEELKSVMKKIFTRHQAAN
;
A
#
# COMPACT_ATOMS: atom_id res chain seq x y z
N MET A 1 -16.17 1.64 -23.85
CA MET A 1 -15.55 0.57 -23.10
C MET A 1 -14.82 1.10 -21.89
N GLY A 2 -15.27 0.80 -20.69
CA GLY A 2 -14.64 1.29 -19.49
C GLY A 2 -13.34 0.57 -19.19
N GLN A 3 -12.42 1.28 -18.58
CA GLN A 3 -11.22 0.66 -18.03
C GLN A 3 -11.61 -0.09 -16.76
N LYS A 4 -10.92 -1.18 -16.49
CA LYS A 4 -11.11 -1.88 -15.24
C LYS A 4 -10.67 -1.00 -14.09
N ALA A 5 -11.40 -1.06 -12.98
CA ALA A 5 -11.01 -0.35 -11.78
C ALA A 5 -9.66 -0.86 -11.30
N LYS A 6 -8.83 0.04 -10.79
CA LYS A 6 -7.56 -0.35 -10.18
C LYS A 6 -7.85 -1.05 -8.85
N LYS A 7 -7.09 -2.09 -8.59
CA LYS A 7 -7.23 -2.88 -7.36
C LYS A 7 -6.17 -2.49 -6.35
N ILE A 8 -6.59 -2.29 -5.13
CA ILE A 8 -5.72 -1.87 -4.04
C ILE A 8 -5.84 -2.84 -2.89
N LEU A 9 -4.72 -3.26 -2.35
CA LEU A 9 -4.68 -4.05 -1.12
C LEU A 9 -4.21 -3.16 0.03
N ILE A 10 -5.02 -3.07 1.07
CA ILE A 10 -4.68 -2.32 2.27
C ILE A 10 -4.24 -3.30 3.34
N VAL A 11 -3.10 -3.03 3.98
CA VAL A 11 -2.53 -3.85 5.03
C VAL A 11 -2.39 -3.01 6.29
N ASP A 12 -3.21 -3.27 7.29
CA ASP A 12 -3.22 -2.49 8.53
C ASP A 12 -3.86 -3.35 9.61
N ASP A 13 -3.19 -3.47 10.76
CA ASP A 13 -3.69 -4.29 11.86
C ASP A 13 -4.81 -3.61 12.64
N GLU A 14 -4.99 -2.30 12.48
CA GLU A 14 -6.03 -1.57 13.17
C GLU A 14 -7.29 -1.58 12.31
N GLU A 15 -8.33 -2.28 12.79
CA GLU A 15 -9.51 -2.54 11.99
C GLU A 15 -10.22 -1.27 11.52
N ASN A 16 -10.39 -0.30 12.43
CA ASN A 16 -11.12 0.91 12.07
C ASN A 16 -10.37 1.73 11.00
N ALA A 17 -9.05 1.79 11.10
CA ALA A 17 -8.26 2.48 10.09
C ALA A 17 -8.35 1.76 8.75
N ARG A 18 -8.25 0.44 8.78
CA ARG A 18 -8.33 -0.39 7.58
C ARG A 18 -9.67 -0.22 6.87
N LEU A 19 -10.76 -0.32 7.63
CA LEU A 19 -12.10 -0.21 7.07
C LEU A 19 -12.40 1.21 6.60
N GLY A 20 -11.94 2.21 7.35
CA GLY A 20 -12.15 3.60 6.97
C GLY A 20 -11.47 3.94 5.66
N LEU A 21 -10.22 3.53 5.50
CA LEU A 21 -9.50 3.79 4.26
C LEU A 21 -10.10 3.01 3.11
N SER A 22 -10.50 1.76 3.35
CA SER A 22 -11.17 0.95 2.32
C SER A 22 -12.41 1.64 1.80
N LYS A 23 -13.21 2.18 2.71
CA LYS A 23 -14.44 2.87 2.32
C LYS A 23 -14.14 4.11 1.49
N LEU A 24 -13.18 4.92 1.93
CA LEU A 24 -12.81 6.12 1.21
C LEU A 24 -12.35 5.81 -0.22
N LEU A 25 -11.49 4.82 -0.37
CA LEU A 25 -10.97 4.48 -1.68
C LEU A 25 -12.02 3.81 -2.56
N SER A 26 -12.91 3.01 -1.98
CA SER A 26 -14.02 2.45 -2.74
C SER A 26 -14.92 3.53 -3.30
N GLN A 27 -15.15 4.59 -2.52
CA GLN A 27 -15.95 5.72 -2.98
C GLN A 27 -15.28 6.47 -4.13
N GLU A 28 -13.96 6.39 -4.22
CA GLU A 28 -13.22 7.00 -5.32
C GLU A 28 -13.16 6.12 -6.57
N GLY A 29 -13.80 4.96 -6.53
CA GLY A 29 -13.88 4.09 -7.71
C GLY A 29 -12.89 2.95 -7.76
N TYR A 30 -12.09 2.75 -6.72
CA TYR A 30 -11.13 1.64 -6.67
C TYR A 30 -11.78 0.37 -6.15
N GLU A 31 -11.27 -0.77 -6.60
CA GLU A 31 -11.59 -2.05 -5.98
C GLU A 31 -10.62 -2.24 -4.83
N VAL A 32 -11.13 -2.46 -3.62
CA VAL A 32 -10.29 -2.50 -2.44
C VAL A 32 -10.49 -3.81 -1.70
N GLU A 33 -9.38 -4.46 -1.40
CA GLU A 33 -9.34 -5.58 -0.45
C GLU A 33 -8.47 -5.16 0.71
N SER A 34 -8.68 -5.75 1.88
CA SER A 34 -7.86 -5.41 3.03
C SER A 34 -7.55 -6.64 3.85
N VAL A 35 -6.37 -6.61 4.46
CA VAL A 35 -5.90 -7.68 5.34
C VAL A 35 -5.28 -7.06 6.57
N ALA A 36 -5.13 -7.86 7.62
CA ALA A 36 -4.75 -7.35 8.94
C ALA A 36 -3.25 -7.34 9.19
N ASN A 37 -2.46 -8.06 8.40
CA ASN A 37 -1.03 -8.14 8.66
C ASN A 37 -0.27 -8.55 7.39
N GLY A 38 1.05 -8.50 7.48
CA GLY A 38 1.90 -8.80 6.33
C GLY A 38 1.84 -10.24 5.86
N LEU A 39 1.64 -11.17 6.78
CA LEU A 39 1.54 -12.58 6.38
C LEU A 39 0.29 -12.82 5.55
N GLU A 40 -0.83 -12.27 5.97
CA GLU A 40 -2.06 -12.35 5.19
C GLU A 40 -1.91 -11.67 3.84
N ALA A 41 -1.18 -10.56 3.81
CA ALA A 41 -0.95 -9.85 2.56
C ALA A 41 -0.14 -10.68 1.58
N LEU A 42 0.92 -11.32 2.05
CA LEU A 42 1.74 -12.17 1.18
C LEU A 42 0.94 -13.34 0.63
N GLU A 43 0.12 -13.98 1.48
CA GLU A 43 -0.76 -15.05 1.02
C GLU A 43 -1.75 -14.55 -0.03
N PHE A 44 -2.34 -13.38 0.20
CA PHE A 44 -3.29 -12.79 -0.73
C PHE A 44 -2.63 -12.55 -2.09
N LEU A 45 -1.43 -11.96 -2.08
CA LEU A 45 -0.73 -11.59 -3.31
C LEU A 45 -0.22 -12.80 -4.09
N ASP A 46 -0.04 -13.94 -3.42
CA ASP A 46 0.31 -15.18 -4.13
C ASP A 46 -0.86 -15.72 -4.94
N ARG A 47 -2.08 -15.31 -4.62
CA ARG A 47 -3.27 -15.84 -5.28
C ARG A 47 -3.99 -14.82 -6.14
N LYS A 48 -3.85 -13.53 -5.83
CA LYS A 48 -4.58 -12.48 -6.55
C LYS A 48 -3.66 -11.32 -6.86
N GLN A 49 -3.90 -10.68 -7.97
CA GLN A 49 -3.12 -9.51 -8.39
C GLN A 49 -3.80 -8.24 -7.94
N VAL A 50 -2.98 -7.27 -7.52
CA VAL A 50 -3.45 -5.92 -7.24
C VAL A 50 -2.52 -4.94 -7.95
N ASN A 51 -2.95 -3.71 -8.08
CA ASN A 51 -2.17 -2.67 -8.73
C ASN A 51 -1.33 -1.88 -7.73
N LEU A 52 -1.71 -1.89 -6.46
CA LEU A 52 -1.06 -1.09 -5.45
C LEU A 52 -1.28 -1.72 -4.08
N VAL A 53 -0.23 -1.72 -3.25
CA VAL A 53 -0.33 -2.10 -1.84
C VAL A 53 -0.13 -0.83 -1.00
N ILE A 54 -1.03 -0.62 -0.05
CA ILE A 54 -0.89 0.46 0.95
C ILE A 54 -0.75 -0.23 2.29
N SER A 55 0.40 -0.10 2.93
CA SER A 55 0.70 -0.85 4.16
C SER A 55 1.15 0.05 5.29
N ASP A 56 0.63 -0.23 6.48
CA ASP A 56 1.16 0.36 7.71
C ASP A 56 2.53 -0.23 8.00
N ILE A 57 3.41 0.57 8.59
CA ILE A 57 4.71 0.09 9.03
C ILE A 57 4.62 -0.61 10.38
N ASN A 58 3.79 -0.08 11.27
CA ASN A 58 3.73 -0.59 12.65
C ASN A 58 2.68 -1.67 12.78
N MET A 59 3.08 -2.92 12.55
CA MET A 59 2.19 -4.07 12.63
C MET A 59 2.80 -5.14 13.53
N PRO A 60 1.96 -5.91 14.23
CA PRO A 60 2.48 -7.03 15.03
C PRO A 60 2.95 -8.16 14.13
N GLN A 61 3.72 -9.07 14.67
CA GLN A 61 4.27 -10.27 13.99
C GLN A 61 5.29 -9.90 12.92
N MET A 62 4.86 -9.31 11.81
CA MET A 62 5.76 -8.87 10.76
C MET A 62 5.53 -7.38 10.56
N ASN A 63 6.53 -6.55 10.93
CA ASN A 63 6.39 -5.11 10.73
C ASN A 63 6.44 -4.77 9.24
N GLY A 64 6.02 -3.55 8.90
CA GLY A 64 5.87 -3.16 7.52
C GLY A 64 7.16 -3.18 6.72
N LEU A 65 8.31 -2.93 7.37
CA LEU A 65 9.59 -2.99 6.65
C LEU A 65 9.97 -4.42 6.30
N ALA A 66 9.74 -5.36 7.23
CA ALA A 66 9.97 -6.77 6.93
C ALA A 66 9.02 -7.25 5.84
N PHE A 67 7.77 -6.83 5.90
CA PHE A 67 6.79 -7.13 4.86
C PHE A 67 7.25 -6.58 3.51
N LEU A 68 7.71 -5.34 3.46
CA LEU A 68 8.18 -4.72 2.23
C LEU A 68 9.37 -5.49 1.65
N ARG A 69 10.28 -5.95 2.50
CA ARG A 69 11.42 -6.75 2.05
C ARG A 69 10.96 -8.04 1.40
N GLU A 70 10.03 -8.77 2.03
CA GLU A 70 9.51 -10.01 1.48
C GLU A 70 8.72 -9.76 0.19
N LEU A 71 7.95 -8.68 0.17
CA LEU A 71 7.20 -8.29 -1.01
C LEU A 71 8.15 -8.02 -2.18
N ASN A 72 9.22 -7.31 -1.93
CA ASN A 72 10.19 -6.98 -2.96
C ASN A 72 10.89 -8.22 -3.51
N ARG A 73 11.08 -9.23 -2.66
CA ARG A 73 11.69 -10.50 -3.09
C ARG A 73 10.76 -11.32 -3.98
N HIS A 74 9.47 -11.34 -3.65
CA HIS A 74 8.50 -12.21 -4.33
C HIS A 74 7.72 -11.48 -5.42
N HIS A 75 7.55 -10.17 -5.30
CA HIS A 75 6.78 -9.36 -6.24
C HIS A 75 7.52 -8.04 -6.50
N PRO A 76 8.70 -8.10 -7.16
CA PRO A 76 9.57 -6.92 -7.27
C PRO A 76 8.97 -5.74 -8.03
N GLU A 77 7.93 -5.98 -8.82
CA GLU A 77 7.30 -4.90 -9.59
C GLU A 77 6.11 -4.28 -8.86
N MET A 78 5.77 -4.78 -7.68
CA MET A 78 4.62 -4.28 -6.94
C MET A 78 4.88 -2.86 -6.43
N GLN A 79 3.93 -1.97 -6.67
CA GLN A 79 4.01 -0.61 -6.14
C GLN A 79 3.49 -0.60 -4.71
N VAL A 80 4.21 0.07 -3.81
CA VAL A 80 3.87 0.08 -2.39
C VAL A 80 3.94 1.50 -1.86
N ILE A 81 2.89 1.91 -1.14
CA ILE A 81 2.91 3.12 -0.33
C ILE A 81 2.95 2.68 1.13
N MET A 82 3.93 3.16 1.87
CA MET A 82 4.03 2.87 3.30
C MET A 82 3.38 4.01 4.09
N ILE A 83 2.65 3.65 5.14
CA ILE A 83 1.94 4.61 5.97
C ILE A 83 2.35 4.39 7.42
N THR A 84 2.53 5.46 8.18
CA THR A 84 2.93 5.34 9.58
C THR A 84 2.40 6.47 10.44
N ALA A 85 2.02 6.14 11.67
CA ALA A 85 1.72 7.13 12.70
C ALA A 85 3.00 7.56 13.43
N TYR A 86 4.00 6.69 13.44
CA TYR A 86 5.24 6.91 14.19
C TYR A 86 6.41 6.59 13.27
N GLY A 87 6.91 7.58 12.55
CA GLY A 87 8.03 7.35 11.68
C GLY A 87 9.07 8.42 11.82
N GLY A 88 10.33 8.02 11.85
CA GLY A 88 11.45 8.93 11.82
C GLY A 88 12.19 8.82 10.52
N VAL A 89 13.30 9.54 10.44
CA VAL A 89 14.14 9.57 9.24
C VAL A 89 14.65 8.19 8.88
N GLU A 90 15.06 7.41 9.89
CA GLU A 90 15.58 6.07 9.64
C GLU A 90 14.55 5.16 9.01
N SER A 91 13.31 5.23 9.51
CA SER A 91 12.22 4.43 8.97
C SER A 91 11.92 4.82 7.53
N TYR A 92 11.90 6.11 7.24
CA TYR A 92 11.71 6.63 5.89
C TYR A 92 12.81 6.10 4.95
N LEU A 93 14.07 6.24 5.35
CA LEU A 93 15.18 5.81 4.50
C LEU A 93 15.15 4.31 4.26
N SER A 94 14.84 3.53 5.30
CA SER A 94 14.74 2.09 5.14
C SER A 94 13.64 1.70 4.16
N ALA A 95 12.48 2.34 4.26
CA ALA A 95 11.36 2.05 3.37
C ALA A 95 11.71 2.39 1.92
N MET A 96 12.32 3.55 1.71
CA MET A 96 12.68 3.96 0.35
C MET A 96 13.77 3.06 -0.23
N ASN A 97 14.74 2.65 0.58
CA ASN A 97 15.79 1.73 0.15
C ASN A 97 15.23 0.34 -0.20
N LEU A 98 14.14 -0.06 0.45
CA LEU A 98 13.50 -1.35 0.18
C LEU A 98 12.51 -1.27 -0.98
N GLY A 99 12.38 -0.12 -1.62
CA GLY A 99 11.61 0.01 -2.83
C GLY A 99 10.19 0.56 -2.68
N ALA A 100 9.85 1.13 -1.52
CA ALA A 100 8.57 1.80 -1.38
C ALA A 100 8.51 2.97 -2.36
N PHE A 101 7.35 3.16 -3.01
CA PHE A 101 7.18 4.28 -3.90
C PHE A 101 7.06 5.59 -3.11
N GLU A 102 6.35 5.54 -1.99
CA GLU A 102 6.14 6.72 -1.18
C GLU A 102 5.90 6.32 0.27
N TYR A 103 6.04 7.30 1.17
CA TYR A 103 5.95 7.11 2.60
C TYR A 103 5.09 8.26 3.14
N ILE A 104 3.94 7.93 3.69
CA ILE A 104 2.96 8.92 4.13
C ILE A 104 2.74 8.82 5.62
N HIS A 105 2.72 9.95 6.30
CA HIS A 105 2.44 10.01 7.73
C HIS A 105 0.94 10.09 7.99
N LYS A 106 0.48 9.41 9.04
CA LYS A 106 -0.90 9.57 9.51
C LYS A 106 -1.02 10.89 10.27
N PRO A 107 -2.17 11.53 10.28
CA PRO A 107 -3.41 11.10 9.63
C PRO A 107 -3.34 11.24 8.12
N ILE A 108 -3.93 10.27 7.43
CA ILE A 108 -3.91 10.25 5.97
C ILE A 108 -4.84 11.35 5.44
N LYS A 109 -4.29 12.21 4.60
CA LYS A 109 -5.07 13.22 3.90
C LYS A 109 -5.42 12.64 2.54
N LEU A 110 -6.71 12.54 2.25
CA LEU A 110 -7.16 11.89 1.02
C LEU A 110 -6.56 12.53 -0.22
N GLU A 111 -6.46 13.85 -0.26
CA GLU A 111 -5.90 14.53 -1.43
C GLU A 111 -4.43 14.23 -1.63
N GLU A 112 -3.68 14.09 -0.55
CA GLU A 112 -2.28 13.71 -0.64
C GLU A 112 -2.15 12.29 -1.18
N LEU A 113 -2.94 11.37 -0.64
CA LEU A 113 -2.92 9.97 -1.10
C LEU A 113 -3.32 9.88 -2.56
N LYS A 114 -4.37 10.57 -2.96
CA LYS A 114 -4.82 10.57 -4.36
C LYS A 114 -3.73 11.09 -5.29
N SER A 115 -3.02 12.13 -4.87
CA SER A 115 -1.94 12.70 -5.67
C SER A 115 -0.83 11.68 -5.89
N VAL A 116 -0.43 10.96 -4.83
CA VAL A 116 0.59 9.92 -4.94
C VAL A 116 0.12 8.78 -5.82
N MET A 117 -1.12 8.34 -5.64
CA MET A 117 -1.69 7.25 -6.43
C MET A 117 -1.74 7.63 -7.92
N LYS A 118 -2.09 8.86 -8.21
CA LYS A 118 -2.11 9.35 -9.59
C LYS A 118 -0.73 9.26 -10.22
N LYS A 119 0.30 9.61 -9.48
CA LYS A 119 1.68 9.48 -9.99
C LYS A 119 2.03 8.04 -10.30
N ILE A 120 1.65 7.12 -9.42
CA ILE A 120 1.93 5.70 -9.62
C ILE A 120 1.24 5.20 -10.89
N PHE A 121 -0.04 5.45 -11.02
CA PHE A 121 -0.82 4.90 -12.14
C PHE A 121 -0.48 5.56 -13.46
N THR A 122 -0.21 6.85 -13.45
CA THR A 122 0.20 7.55 -14.68
C THR A 122 1.57 7.08 -15.15
N ARG A 123 2.51 6.93 -14.20
CA ARG A 123 3.86 6.49 -14.50
C ARG A 123 3.87 5.07 -15.06
N HIS A 124 3.04 4.20 -14.49
CA HIS A 124 2.91 2.83 -14.96
C HIS A 124 2.36 2.79 -16.39
N GLN A 125 1.39 3.63 -16.69
CA GLN A 125 0.85 3.74 -18.04
C GLN A 125 1.92 4.27 -19.02
N ALA A 126 2.69 5.24 -18.59
CA ALA A 126 3.73 5.83 -19.46
C ALA A 126 4.84 4.84 -19.80
N ALA A 127 5.07 3.87 -18.93
CA ALA A 127 6.11 2.86 -19.15
C ALA A 127 5.72 1.86 -20.25
N ASN A 128 4.47 1.84 -20.62
CA ASN A 128 3.99 0.98 -21.68
C ASN A 128 3.97 1.73 -23.01
#